data_b5350c20a806063207b304d8a2bbd4af
#
_entry.id   b5350c20a806063207b304d8a2bbd4af
#
_cell.length_a   1.000
_cell.length_b   1.000
_cell.length_c   1.000
_cell.angle_alpha   90.00
_cell.angle_beta   90.00
_cell.angle_gamma   90.00
#
_symmetry.space_group_name_H-M   'P 1'
#
loop_
_entity.id
_entity.type
_entity.pdbx_description
1 polymer ?
#
loop_
_entity_poly.entity_id
_entity_poly.type
_entity_poly.pdbx_seq_one_letter_code
_entity_poly.pdbx_strand_id
1 'polypeptide(L)'
;MRYIDILKRAGRNLRQAKGRTILTSLAIGVGSFTIALAMAAGNGGRSYLDGVVSGAGDMRTIQVSAKQDFDNSADDKPKKLNEEVKTREFRSMTLTDRQKIAKIAGVEKALPIHGVDMLSVSANGSDEYQGVVSVQYDGTAIELSAGKLGDNYEIKPGQIVLPHKYVESFGFKDAESALGENVKITFNKADGSTFVREFNIVAVDTEPTSPLAYYQNDFRISNADGQEIAALQRPEGSEEDYYSLMVTAKPGVDIEKLKQDILDSGSYEAMTFAEMRTSVMQMVNIVQYGLMGFGLLAIIASVFGIINTQYISVLERTQQIGLMKALGMRRRDVGRLFKLEAAWIGLIGGVIGVILAWFVTLANPIIAKTIELEQGTELLKMDWLMNGVLVVSLILIAVLSGHFPSRKAAKLDPIEALRTE
;
A
#
# COMPACT_ATOMS: atom_id res chain seq x y z
N MET A 1 -51.22 6.67 10.66
CA MET A 1 -50.85 5.96 9.42
C MET A 1 -49.93 4.80 9.74
N ARG A 2 -50.01 3.67 8.96
CA ARG A 2 -49.02 2.56 9.10
C ARG A 2 -47.67 3.02 8.59
N TYR A 3 -46.58 2.55 9.22
CA TYR A 3 -45.21 2.93 8.84
C TYR A 3 -44.90 2.66 7.36
N ILE A 4 -45.41 1.54 6.83
CA ILE A 4 -45.29 1.15 5.42
C ILE A 4 -45.88 2.15 4.45
N ASP A 5 -47.02 2.76 4.82
CA ASP A 5 -47.70 3.77 3.98
C ASP A 5 -46.87 5.07 3.90
N ILE A 6 -46.25 5.45 5.02
CA ILE A 6 -45.37 6.64 5.06
C ILE A 6 -44.11 6.38 4.21
N LEU A 7 -43.54 5.19 4.28
CA LEU A 7 -42.34 4.80 3.50
C LEU A 7 -42.62 4.82 1.99
N LYS A 8 -43.75 4.21 1.56
CA LYS A 8 -44.16 4.21 0.15
C LYS A 8 -44.46 5.63 -0.35
N ARG A 9 -45.04 6.47 0.49
CA ARG A 9 -45.33 7.87 0.16
C ARG A 9 -44.06 8.69 0.03
N ALA A 10 -43.09 8.50 0.93
CA ALA A 10 -41.77 9.13 0.84
C ALA A 10 -41.06 8.81 -0.49
N GLY A 11 -41.01 7.54 -0.90
CA GLY A 11 -40.45 7.14 -2.17
C GLY A 11 -41.17 7.72 -3.41
N ARG A 12 -42.51 7.86 -3.35
CA ARG A 12 -43.28 8.46 -4.44
C ARG A 12 -43.05 9.98 -4.55
N ASN A 13 -42.91 10.66 -3.42
CA ASN A 13 -42.62 12.09 -3.38
C ASN A 13 -41.28 12.42 -4.02
N LEU A 14 -40.26 11.59 -3.80
CA LEU A 14 -38.93 11.75 -4.41
C LEU A 14 -38.98 11.64 -5.94
N ARG A 15 -39.85 10.76 -6.46
CA ARG A 15 -40.05 10.63 -7.92
C ARG A 15 -40.70 11.89 -8.55
N GLN A 16 -41.42 12.72 -7.80
CA GLN A 16 -41.99 13.97 -8.31
C GLN A 16 -40.95 15.09 -8.43
N ALA A 17 -39.90 15.09 -7.58
CA ALA A 17 -38.82 16.07 -7.59
C ALA A 17 -37.49 15.43 -8.13
N LYS A 18 -37.55 14.73 -9.29
CA LYS A 18 -36.46 13.89 -9.82
C LYS A 18 -35.10 14.60 -9.90
N GLY A 19 -35.05 15.77 -10.52
CA GLY A 19 -33.77 16.47 -10.74
C GLY A 19 -33.06 16.81 -9.44
N ARG A 20 -33.76 17.30 -8.45
CA ARG A 20 -33.24 17.67 -7.15
C ARG A 20 -32.79 16.43 -6.36
N THR A 21 -33.62 15.40 -6.34
CA THR A 21 -33.29 14.12 -5.66
C THR A 21 -32.05 13.48 -6.26
N ILE A 22 -31.94 13.43 -7.58
CA ILE A 22 -30.78 12.88 -8.28
C ILE A 22 -29.53 13.68 -7.92
N LEU A 23 -29.57 15.01 -8.03
CA LEU A 23 -28.41 15.87 -7.75
C LEU A 23 -27.92 15.70 -6.31
N THR A 24 -28.84 15.69 -5.33
CA THR A 24 -28.48 15.51 -3.92
C THR A 24 -27.97 14.09 -3.63
N SER A 25 -28.57 13.06 -4.24
CA SER A 25 -28.10 11.67 -4.10
C SER A 25 -26.74 11.47 -4.76
N LEU A 26 -26.48 12.11 -5.91
CA LEU A 26 -25.15 12.05 -6.55
C LEU A 26 -24.08 12.73 -5.68
N ALA A 27 -24.40 13.85 -5.04
CA ALA A 27 -23.46 14.50 -4.13
C ALA A 27 -23.04 13.57 -2.96
N ILE A 28 -24.01 12.85 -2.36
CA ILE A 28 -23.72 11.81 -1.36
C ILE A 28 -22.97 10.65 -2.01
N GLY A 29 -23.34 10.29 -3.24
CA GLY A 29 -22.72 9.21 -4.01
C GLY A 29 -21.23 9.43 -4.25
N VAL A 30 -20.81 10.66 -4.54
CA VAL A 30 -19.38 11.00 -4.68
C VAL A 30 -18.65 10.78 -3.36
N GLY A 31 -19.18 11.25 -2.23
CA GLY A 31 -18.57 11.01 -0.92
C GLY A 31 -18.51 9.52 -0.56
N SER A 32 -19.61 8.80 -0.80
CA SER A 32 -19.68 7.34 -0.60
C SER A 32 -18.69 6.58 -1.48
N PHE A 33 -18.60 6.95 -2.76
CA PHE A 33 -17.66 6.38 -3.72
C PHE A 33 -16.21 6.56 -3.26
N THR A 34 -15.84 7.78 -2.88
CA THR A 34 -14.47 8.09 -2.44
C THR A 34 -14.09 7.30 -1.19
N ILE A 35 -14.99 7.19 -0.21
CA ILE A 35 -14.73 6.42 1.00
C ILE A 35 -14.67 4.92 0.70
N ALA A 36 -15.62 4.39 -0.08
CA ALA A 36 -15.64 2.97 -0.45
C ALA A 36 -14.38 2.58 -1.24
N LEU A 37 -13.94 3.43 -2.17
CA LEU A 37 -12.71 3.22 -2.94
C LEU A 37 -11.46 3.29 -2.05
N ALA A 38 -11.39 4.26 -1.12
CA ALA A 38 -10.31 4.38 -0.15
C ALA A 38 -10.21 3.15 0.76
N MET A 39 -11.37 2.60 1.18
CA MET A 39 -11.42 1.37 1.96
C MET A 39 -10.96 0.16 1.13
N ALA A 40 -11.39 0.07 -0.14
CA ALA A 40 -10.98 -1.00 -1.04
C ALA A 40 -9.46 -0.97 -1.29
N ALA A 41 -8.88 0.22 -1.53
CA ALA A 41 -7.44 0.40 -1.70
C ALA A 41 -6.65 0.06 -0.43
N GLY A 42 -7.14 0.48 0.74
CA GLY A 42 -6.51 0.13 2.02
C GLY A 42 -6.53 -1.39 2.29
N ASN A 43 -7.64 -2.08 2.03
CA ASN A 43 -7.75 -3.51 2.23
C ASN A 43 -6.93 -4.31 1.19
N GLY A 44 -6.93 -3.87 -0.08
CA GLY A 44 -6.11 -4.44 -1.12
C GLY A 44 -4.62 -4.28 -0.81
N GLY A 45 -4.19 -3.07 -0.45
CA GLY A 45 -2.82 -2.78 -0.07
C GLY A 45 -2.34 -3.63 1.12
N ARG A 46 -3.18 -3.82 2.15
CA ARG A 46 -2.86 -4.72 3.28
C ARG A 46 -2.75 -6.17 2.85
N SER A 47 -3.73 -6.67 2.10
CA SER A 47 -3.73 -8.06 1.61
C SER A 47 -2.50 -8.35 0.75
N TYR A 48 -2.13 -7.39 -0.07
CA TYR A 48 -0.95 -7.43 -0.92
C TYR A 48 0.35 -7.47 -0.10
N LEU A 49 0.51 -6.55 0.87
CA LEU A 49 1.67 -6.52 1.75
C LEU A 49 1.77 -7.78 2.63
N ASP A 50 0.65 -8.32 3.09
CA ASP A 50 0.66 -9.59 3.83
C ASP A 50 1.15 -10.76 2.96
N GLY A 51 0.85 -10.75 1.67
CA GLY A 51 1.41 -11.71 0.69
C GLY A 51 2.91 -11.54 0.49
N VAL A 52 3.36 -10.32 0.22
CA VAL A 52 4.80 -10.00 0.04
C VAL A 52 5.60 -10.32 1.30
N VAL A 53 5.07 -9.99 2.47
CA VAL A 53 5.74 -10.19 3.75
C VAL A 53 5.80 -11.67 4.14
N SER A 54 4.75 -12.45 3.88
CA SER A 54 4.76 -13.89 4.18
C SER A 54 5.75 -14.67 3.30
N GLY A 55 6.09 -14.13 2.11
CA GLY A 55 7.12 -14.68 1.21
C GLY A 55 8.54 -14.18 1.47
N ALA A 56 8.72 -13.07 2.19
CA ALA A 56 9.98 -12.32 2.17
C ALA A 56 11.00 -12.70 3.26
N GLY A 57 10.76 -13.67 4.14
CA GLY A 57 11.80 -14.12 5.07
C GLY A 57 11.36 -14.51 6.48
N ASP A 58 12.32 -14.88 7.29
CA ASP A 58 12.14 -15.29 8.69
C ASP A 58 11.80 -14.04 9.55
N MET A 59 10.65 -14.06 10.22
CA MET A 59 10.20 -13.04 11.16
C MET A 59 11.19 -12.79 12.32
N ARG A 60 12.15 -13.68 12.52
CA ARG A 60 13.22 -13.56 13.53
C ARG A 60 14.40 -12.73 13.05
N THR A 61 14.30 -12.11 11.89
CA THR A 61 15.42 -11.40 11.27
C THR A 61 15.39 -9.92 11.61
N ILE A 62 16.55 -9.37 11.94
CA ILE A 62 16.81 -7.97 12.18
C ILE A 62 17.88 -7.51 11.19
N GLN A 63 17.59 -6.49 10.39
CA GLN A 63 18.59 -5.81 9.58
C GLN A 63 19.29 -4.77 10.44
N VAL A 64 20.63 -4.84 10.49
CA VAL A 64 21.45 -3.92 11.27
C VAL A 64 22.42 -3.19 10.36
N SER A 65 22.45 -1.88 10.42
CA SER A 65 23.39 -1.02 9.69
C SER A 65 24.14 -0.10 10.64
N ALA A 66 25.23 0.45 10.18
CA ALA A 66 25.92 1.48 10.95
C ALA A 66 25.06 2.74 10.98
N LYS A 67 24.94 3.36 12.16
CA LYS A 67 24.22 4.62 12.29
C LYS A 67 24.90 5.68 11.45
N GLN A 68 24.16 6.30 10.57
CA GLN A 68 24.65 7.38 9.75
C GLN A 68 24.48 8.70 10.52
N ASP A 69 25.56 9.40 10.80
CA ASP A 69 25.51 10.75 11.36
C ASP A 69 25.18 11.72 10.20
N PHE A 70 23.93 11.75 9.80
CA PHE A 70 23.44 12.85 8.97
C PHE A 70 23.32 14.09 9.86
N ASP A 71 24.37 14.88 9.89
CA ASP A 71 24.28 16.23 10.45
C ASP A 71 23.25 17.02 9.61
N ASN A 72 21.99 17.00 10.07
CA ASN A 72 20.89 17.76 9.46
C ASN A 72 21.09 19.29 9.64
N SER A 73 22.18 19.73 10.28
CA SER A 73 22.63 21.10 10.28
C SER A 73 23.41 21.47 9.01
N ALA A 74 23.12 20.80 7.88
CA ALA A 74 23.58 21.27 6.58
C ALA A 74 23.02 22.68 6.38
N ASP A 75 23.87 23.65 6.72
CA ASP A 75 23.68 25.05 6.41
C ASP A 75 23.37 25.10 4.90
N ASP A 76 22.11 25.36 4.52
CA ASP A 76 21.65 25.43 3.13
C ASP A 76 22.33 26.55 2.33
N LYS A 77 23.33 27.21 2.94
CA LYS A 77 24.10 28.26 2.32
C LYS A 77 25.21 27.70 1.44
N PRO A 78 25.40 28.23 0.26
CA PRO A 78 26.53 27.88 -0.58
C PRO A 78 27.86 28.10 0.17
N LYS A 79 28.67 27.05 0.29
CA LYS A 79 30.01 27.14 0.92
C LYS A 79 31.01 27.66 -0.09
N LYS A 80 31.95 28.47 0.38
CA LYS A 80 33.04 28.96 -0.47
C LYS A 80 33.98 27.80 -0.80
N LEU A 81 34.63 27.85 -1.96
CA LEU A 81 35.52 26.80 -2.47
C LEU A 81 36.64 26.40 -1.49
N ASN A 82 37.04 27.27 -0.57
CA ASN A 82 38.09 27.08 0.43
C ASN A 82 37.56 26.63 1.80
N GLU A 83 36.24 26.47 1.99
CA GLU A 83 35.70 25.92 3.19
C GLU A 83 35.70 24.39 3.10
N GLU A 84 36.25 23.73 4.14
CA GLU A 84 36.23 22.28 4.24
C GLU A 84 34.77 21.78 4.13
N VAL A 85 34.46 21.21 3.01
CA VAL A 85 33.23 20.44 2.86
C VAL A 85 33.46 19.17 3.66
N LYS A 86 32.85 19.01 4.83
CA LYS A 86 32.78 17.69 5.46
C LYS A 86 32.09 16.76 4.49
N THR A 87 32.91 15.97 3.78
CA THR A 87 32.40 14.87 2.94
C THR A 87 31.56 13.99 3.86
N ARG A 88 30.35 13.71 3.46
CA ARG A 88 29.50 12.74 4.17
C ARG A 88 30.20 11.39 4.06
N GLU A 89 30.97 11.01 5.08
CA GLU A 89 31.53 9.68 5.15
C GLU A 89 30.38 8.72 5.44
N PHE A 90 30.09 7.87 4.47
CA PHE A 90 29.15 6.78 4.67
C PHE A 90 29.85 5.73 5.54
N ARG A 91 29.35 5.56 6.75
CA ARG A 91 29.90 4.57 7.68
C ARG A 91 29.37 3.18 7.30
N SER A 92 30.28 2.30 6.90
CA SER A 92 30.00 0.88 6.66
C SER A 92 30.11 0.08 7.97
N MET A 93 29.50 -1.10 8.00
CA MET A 93 29.68 -2.09 9.06
C MET A 93 31.02 -2.80 8.85
N THR A 94 31.75 -3.06 9.91
CA THR A 94 33.07 -3.72 9.85
C THR A 94 33.02 -5.17 10.33
N LEU A 95 34.09 -5.93 10.09
CA LEU A 95 34.27 -7.27 10.66
C LEU A 95 34.18 -7.26 12.20
N THR A 96 34.71 -6.20 12.83
CA THR A 96 34.65 -6.00 14.28
C THR A 96 33.18 -5.81 14.76
N ASP A 97 32.37 -5.04 14.04
CA ASP A 97 30.95 -4.86 14.33
C ASP A 97 30.20 -6.20 14.22
N ARG A 98 30.47 -6.96 13.15
CA ARG A 98 29.88 -8.29 12.96
C ARG A 98 30.21 -9.23 14.13
N GLN A 99 31.49 -9.31 14.51
CA GLN A 99 31.93 -10.17 15.61
C GLN A 99 31.33 -9.75 16.96
N LYS A 100 31.16 -8.46 17.18
CA LYS A 100 30.55 -7.91 18.38
C LYS A 100 29.07 -8.27 18.45
N ILE A 101 28.33 -8.08 17.37
CA ILE A 101 26.90 -8.40 17.27
C ILE A 101 26.67 -9.92 17.38
N ALA A 102 27.51 -10.74 16.72
CA ALA A 102 27.40 -12.20 16.79
C ALA A 102 27.57 -12.77 18.22
N LYS A 103 28.23 -12.03 19.13
CA LYS A 103 28.41 -12.44 20.54
C LYS A 103 27.25 -12.03 21.46
N ILE A 104 26.29 -11.24 20.97
CA ILE A 104 25.14 -10.83 21.77
C ILE A 104 24.28 -12.04 22.09
N ALA A 105 23.85 -12.15 23.33
CA ALA A 105 22.98 -13.23 23.77
C ALA A 105 21.66 -13.20 23.00
N GLY A 106 21.28 -14.33 22.39
CA GLY A 106 20.06 -14.40 21.57
C GLY A 106 20.30 -14.35 20.07
N VAL A 107 21.48 -13.93 19.59
CA VAL A 107 21.87 -14.02 18.18
C VAL A 107 22.17 -15.45 17.79
N GLU A 108 21.54 -15.95 16.74
CA GLU A 108 21.84 -17.26 16.12
C GLU A 108 22.90 -17.10 15.05
N LYS A 109 22.69 -16.15 14.13
CA LYS A 109 23.59 -15.83 13.01
C LYS A 109 23.66 -14.33 12.78
N ALA A 110 24.81 -13.83 12.35
CA ALA A 110 25.01 -12.48 11.84
C ALA A 110 25.72 -12.59 10.47
N LEU A 111 24.94 -12.47 9.41
CA LEU A 111 25.40 -12.61 8.03
C LEU A 111 25.62 -11.22 7.42
N PRO A 112 26.78 -10.96 6.81
CA PRO A 112 27.06 -9.69 6.17
C PRO A 112 26.30 -9.56 4.84
N ILE A 113 25.76 -8.39 4.57
CA ILE A 113 25.22 -8.03 3.26
C ILE A 113 26.31 -7.31 2.49
N HIS A 114 26.86 -8.00 1.51
CA HIS A 114 27.88 -7.46 0.62
C HIS A 114 27.23 -6.64 -0.49
N GLY A 115 27.71 -5.43 -0.73
CA GLY A 115 27.44 -4.71 -1.97
C GLY A 115 28.28 -5.33 -3.11
N VAL A 116 27.64 -5.60 -4.22
CA VAL A 116 28.29 -6.12 -5.43
C VAL A 116 27.86 -5.25 -6.61
N ASP A 117 28.83 -4.55 -7.21
CA ASP A 117 28.58 -3.68 -8.35
C ASP A 117 28.93 -4.38 -9.65
N MET A 118 27.96 -4.63 -10.52
CA MET A 118 28.19 -5.15 -11.85
C MET A 118 28.24 -4.04 -12.90
N LEU A 119 29.08 -4.21 -13.92
CA LEU A 119 29.17 -3.32 -15.07
C LEU A 119 28.14 -3.71 -16.14
N SER A 120 28.13 -4.99 -16.54
CA SER A 120 27.26 -5.52 -17.58
C SER A 120 27.01 -7.02 -17.39
N VAL A 121 25.96 -7.50 -18.06
CA VAL A 121 25.58 -8.92 -18.10
C VAL A 121 25.18 -9.30 -19.51
N SER A 122 25.55 -10.51 -19.93
CA SER A 122 25.17 -11.09 -21.22
C SER A 122 25.01 -12.61 -21.10
N ALA A 123 24.19 -13.20 -21.95
CA ALA A 123 24.03 -14.64 -22.06
C ALA A 123 23.70 -15.03 -23.51
N ASN A 124 24.00 -16.27 -23.88
CA ASN A 124 23.62 -16.84 -25.18
C ASN A 124 24.02 -16.00 -26.41
N GLY A 125 25.12 -15.23 -26.31
CA GLY A 125 25.59 -14.35 -27.39
C GLY A 125 24.74 -13.10 -27.60
N SER A 126 23.91 -12.73 -26.65
CA SER A 126 23.13 -11.48 -26.64
C SER A 126 24.04 -10.25 -26.52
N ASP A 127 23.45 -9.09 -26.72
CA ASP A 127 24.07 -7.81 -26.35
C ASP A 127 24.32 -7.76 -24.83
N GLU A 128 25.16 -6.82 -24.40
CA GLU A 128 25.40 -6.57 -22.98
C GLU A 128 24.32 -5.65 -22.41
N TYR A 129 23.77 -6.03 -21.26
CA TYR A 129 22.72 -5.30 -20.56
C TYR A 129 23.22 -4.78 -19.21
N GLN A 130 22.64 -3.69 -18.75
CA GLN A 130 22.78 -3.23 -17.37
C GLN A 130 21.86 -4.02 -16.44
N GLY A 131 22.27 -4.20 -15.19
CA GLY A 131 21.45 -4.86 -14.19
C GLY A 131 21.96 -4.61 -12.79
N VAL A 132 21.38 -5.31 -11.84
CA VAL A 132 21.81 -5.31 -10.44
C VAL A 132 22.01 -6.74 -10.00
N VAL A 133 23.10 -6.98 -9.25
CA VAL A 133 23.38 -8.27 -8.60
C VAL A 133 23.10 -8.12 -7.11
N SER A 134 22.30 -9.01 -6.59
CA SER A 134 22.05 -9.13 -5.15
C SER A 134 22.54 -10.47 -4.61
N VAL A 135 23.05 -10.45 -3.39
CA VAL A 135 23.48 -11.66 -2.70
C VAL A 135 22.27 -12.31 -2.03
N GLN A 136 22.04 -13.60 -2.32
CA GLN A 136 20.97 -14.38 -1.69
C GLN A 136 21.41 -14.87 -0.32
N TYR A 137 20.52 -14.69 0.66
CA TYR A 137 20.72 -15.20 2.02
C TYR A 137 19.78 -16.37 2.29
N ASP A 138 20.28 -17.36 3.04
CA ASP A 138 19.51 -18.53 3.44
C ASP A 138 18.21 -18.13 4.14
N GLY A 139 17.11 -18.72 3.73
CA GLY A 139 15.79 -18.46 4.31
C GLY A 139 15.04 -17.29 3.70
N THR A 140 15.62 -16.53 2.76
CA THR A 140 14.88 -15.54 1.99
C THR A 140 14.14 -16.24 0.86
N ALA A 141 12.81 -16.28 0.94
CA ALA A 141 11.99 -16.93 -0.07
C ALA A 141 12.08 -16.21 -1.41
N ILE A 142 12.15 -16.99 -2.49
CA ILE A 142 12.09 -16.51 -3.87
C ILE A 142 10.95 -17.28 -4.55
N GLU A 143 10.06 -16.56 -5.20
CA GLU A 143 9.08 -17.17 -6.10
C GLU A 143 9.73 -17.46 -7.43
N LEU A 144 9.65 -18.70 -7.88
CA LEU A 144 10.32 -19.18 -9.10
C LEU A 144 9.29 -19.49 -10.19
N SER A 145 9.54 -18.99 -11.39
CA SER A 145 8.79 -19.38 -12.60
C SER A 145 9.32 -20.69 -13.18
N ALA A 146 10.63 -20.97 -13.02
CA ALA A 146 11.26 -22.21 -13.45
C ALA A 146 12.47 -22.56 -12.57
N GLY A 147 12.84 -23.83 -12.55
CA GLY A 147 13.99 -24.34 -11.81
C GLY A 147 13.70 -24.64 -10.34
N LYS A 148 14.75 -24.92 -9.57
CA LYS A 148 14.68 -25.23 -8.14
C LYS A 148 15.94 -24.76 -7.44
N LEU A 149 15.79 -24.24 -6.23
CA LEU A 149 16.90 -23.93 -5.33
C LEU A 149 17.10 -25.05 -4.30
N GLY A 150 18.23 -25.03 -3.61
CA GLY A 150 18.51 -25.94 -2.50
C GLY A 150 17.52 -25.74 -1.32
N ASP A 151 17.73 -26.54 -0.27
CA ASP A 151 16.96 -26.37 0.96
C ASP A 151 17.11 -24.94 1.46
N ASN A 152 16.00 -24.38 1.93
CA ASN A 152 16.00 -22.99 2.44
C ASN A 152 16.35 -21.91 1.39
N TYR A 153 16.07 -22.16 0.10
CA TYR A 153 16.38 -21.26 -1.04
C TYR A 153 17.89 -20.99 -1.23
N GLU A 154 18.74 -21.93 -0.84
CA GLU A 154 20.18 -21.81 -0.99
C GLU A 154 20.61 -21.83 -2.46
N ILE A 155 21.45 -20.86 -2.84
CA ILE A 155 22.16 -20.80 -4.12
C ILE A 155 23.60 -21.25 -3.87
N LYS A 156 24.07 -22.27 -4.59
CA LYS A 156 25.44 -22.76 -4.48
C LYS A 156 26.44 -21.86 -5.23
N PRO A 157 27.72 -21.82 -4.85
CA PRO A 157 28.74 -21.08 -5.59
C PRO A 157 28.73 -21.39 -7.09
N GLY A 158 28.83 -20.36 -7.93
CA GLY A 158 28.79 -20.47 -9.38
C GLY A 158 27.40 -20.64 -9.97
N GLN A 159 26.34 -20.60 -9.16
CA GLN A 159 24.95 -20.64 -9.59
C GLN A 159 24.32 -19.25 -9.50
N ILE A 160 23.30 -19.01 -10.34
CA ILE A 160 22.56 -17.75 -10.39
C ILE A 160 21.07 -17.98 -10.58
N VAL A 161 20.26 -17.11 -9.97
CA VAL A 161 18.85 -16.96 -10.32
C VAL A 161 18.73 -15.81 -11.31
N LEU A 162 18.13 -16.10 -12.46
CA LEU A 162 17.92 -15.15 -13.54
C LEU A 162 16.61 -14.36 -13.29
N PRO A 163 16.61 -13.01 -13.33
CA PRO A 163 15.37 -12.26 -13.31
C PRO A 163 14.56 -12.51 -14.58
N HIS A 164 13.25 -12.73 -14.43
CA HIS A 164 12.33 -13.10 -15.53
C HIS A 164 12.42 -12.15 -16.74
N LYS A 165 12.56 -10.84 -16.48
CA LYS A 165 12.66 -9.81 -17.53
C LYS A 165 13.83 -9.98 -18.51
N TYR A 166 14.87 -10.75 -18.13
CA TYR A 166 16.02 -11.01 -19.01
C TYR A 166 15.87 -12.27 -19.87
N VAL A 167 14.84 -13.08 -19.67
CA VAL A 167 14.61 -14.32 -20.45
C VAL A 167 14.53 -13.99 -21.94
N GLU A 168 13.64 -13.09 -22.32
CA GLU A 168 13.47 -12.66 -23.71
C GLU A 168 14.70 -11.89 -24.21
N SER A 169 15.26 -10.99 -23.37
CA SER A 169 16.44 -10.17 -23.73
C SER A 169 17.68 -11.00 -24.05
N PHE A 170 17.84 -12.15 -23.39
CA PHE A 170 18.93 -13.09 -23.66
C PHE A 170 18.61 -14.10 -24.78
N GLY A 171 17.44 -13.95 -25.44
CA GLY A 171 17.04 -14.80 -26.55
C GLY A 171 16.54 -16.20 -26.13
N PHE A 172 16.20 -16.41 -24.86
CA PHE A 172 15.55 -17.63 -24.42
C PHE A 172 14.08 -17.62 -24.80
N LYS A 173 13.55 -18.79 -25.16
CA LYS A 173 12.15 -18.94 -25.57
C LYS A 173 11.19 -18.79 -24.39
N ASP A 174 11.55 -19.34 -23.26
CA ASP A 174 10.79 -19.35 -22.00
C ASP A 174 11.77 -19.54 -20.81
N ALA A 175 11.24 -19.43 -19.60
CA ALA A 175 12.01 -19.58 -18.38
C ALA A 175 12.67 -20.97 -18.25
N GLU A 176 12.02 -22.04 -18.73
CA GLU A 176 12.56 -23.41 -18.67
C GLU A 176 13.77 -23.57 -19.60
N SER A 177 13.75 -22.93 -20.78
CA SER A 177 14.86 -23.00 -21.75
C SER A 177 16.13 -22.26 -21.29
N ALA A 178 16.02 -21.39 -20.30
CA ALA A 178 17.17 -20.70 -19.70
C ALA A 178 17.91 -21.57 -18.66
N LEU A 179 17.28 -22.63 -18.14
CA LEU A 179 17.89 -23.48 -17.12
C LEU A 179 19.09 -24.26 -17.66
N GLY A 180 20.19 -24.21 -16.89
CA GLY A 180 21.43 -24.88 -17.25
C GLY A 180 22.34 -24.08 -18.19
N GLU A 181 21.86 -22.99 -18.76
CA GLU A 181 22.65 -22.07 -19.57
C GLU A 181 23.53 -21.16 -18.69
N ASN A 182 24.56 -20.54 -19.29
CA ASN A 182 25.50 -19.70 -18.58
C ASN A 182 25.25 -18.22 -18.84
N VAL A 183 25.33 -17.42 -17.78
CA VAL A 183 25.34 -15.94 -17.82
C VAL A 183 26.75 -15.45 -17.52
N LYS A 184 27.24 -14.51 -18.31
CA LYS A 184 28.51 -13.79 -18.11
C LYS A 184 28.22 -12.46 -17.48
N ILE A 185 28.78 -12.19 -16.33
CA ILE A 185 28.71 -10.91 -15.64
C ILE A 185 30.08 -10.28 -15.58
N THR A 186 30.15 -9.03 -16.02
CA THR A 186 31.37 -8.21 -15.95
C THR A 186 31.31 -7.34 -14.72
N PHE A 187 32.33 -7.35 -13.92
CA PHE A 187 32.49 -6.60 -12.68
C PHE A 187 33.66 -5.65 -12.77
N ASN A 188 33.58 -4.52 -12.07
CA ASN A 188 34.74 -3.64 -11.87
C ASN A 188 35.57 -4.13 -10.69
N LYS A 189 36.90 -4.02 -10.79
CA LYS A 189 37.81 -4.16 -9.65
C LYS A 189 38.11 -2.79 -9.03
N ALA A 190 38.69 -2.84 -7.84
CA ALA A 190 39.11 -1.63 -7.13
C ALA A 190 40.12 -0.77 -7.89
N ASP A 191 40.96 -1.39 -8.72
CA ASP A 191 41.97 -0.71 -9.55
C ASP A 191 41.40 -0.11 -10.87
N GLY A 192 40.11 -0.24 -11.08
CA GLY A 192 39.43 0.21 -12.29
C GLY A 192 39.48 -0.76 -13.47
N SER A 193 40.20 -1.90 -13.32
CA SER A 193 40.13 -2.99 -14.30
C SER A 193 38.82 -3.76 -14.17
N THR A 194 38.47 -4.56 -15.16
CA THR A 194 37.28 -5.40 -15.15
C THR A 194 37.68 -6.89 -15.09
N PHE A 195 36.74 -7.71 -14.59
CA PHE A 195 36.82 -9.17 -14.68
C PHE A 195 35.44 -9.73 -15.01
N VAL A 196 35.43 -10.87 -15.69
CA VAL A 196 34.22 -11.57 -16.08
C VAL A 196 34.10 -12.84 -15.25
N ARG A 197 32.89 -13.10 -14.77
CA ARG A 197 32.55 -14.36 -14.10
C ARG A 197 31.33 -14.99 -14.78
N GLU A 198 31.44 -16.31 -14.98
CA GLU A 198 30.33 -17.09 -15.53
C GLU A 198 29.57 -17.76 -14.41
N PHE A 199 28.21 -17.72 -14.52
CA PHE A 199 27.29 -18.36 -13.59
C PHE A 199 26.35 -19.27 -14.35
N ASN A 200 26.01 -20.42 -13.79
CA ASN A 200 25.04 -21.34 -14.33
C ASN A 200 23.61 -20.97 -13.82
N ILE A 201 22.66 -20.81 -14.72
CA ILE A 201 21.27 -20.50 -14.38
C ILE A 201 20.61 -21.75 -13.79
N VAL A 202 20.26 -21.71 -12.50
CA VAL A 202 19.59 -22.83 -11.81
C VAL A 202 18.12 -22.59 -11.59
N ALA A 203 17.69 -21.33 -11.64
CA ALA A 203 16.30 -20.95 -11.53
C ALA A 203 16.06 -19.61 -12.23
N VAL A 204 14.83 -19.37 -12.59
CA VAL A 204 14.30 -18.08 -13.08
C VAL A 204 13.24 -17.63 -12.09
N ASP A 205 13.32 -16.39 -11.63
CA ASP A 205 12.29 -15.86 -10.74
C ASP A 205 10.96 -15.58 -11.47
N THR A 206 9.92 -15.29 -10.74
CA THR A 206 8.66 -14.81 -11.31
C THR A 206 8.78 -13.36 -11.71
N GLU A 207 7.88 -12.88 -12.57
CA GLU A 207 7.71 -11.45 -12.75
C GLU A 207 7.42 -10.79 -11.39
N PRO A 208 8.01 -9.59 -11.13
CA PRO A 208 7.84 -8.95 -9.84
C PRO A 208 6.37 -8.70 -9.54
N THR A 209 5.90 -9.29 -8.47
CA THR A 209 4.52 -9.14 -7.98
C THR A 209 4.27 -7.79 -7.34
N SER A 210 5.32 -6.97 -7.20
CA SER A 210 5.29 -5.73 -6.43
C SER A 210 6.32 -4.71 -6.89
N PRO A 211 5.92 -3.42 -7.04
CA PRO A 211 6.88 -2.33 -7.10
C PRO A 211 7.75 -2.21 -5.84
N LEU A 212 7.32 -2.81 -4.73
CA LEU A 212 8.06 -2.88 -3.47
C LEU A 212 8.96 -4.11 -3.38
N ALA A 213 8.82 -5.07 -4.28
CA ALA A 213 9.73 -6.20 -4.43
C ALA A 213 11.02 -5.75 -5.12
N TYR A 214 11.72 -4.83 -4.47
CA TYR A 214 12.93 -4.20 -4.99
C TYR A 214 14.01 -5.22 -5.41
N TYR A 215 14.00 -6.41 -4.79
CA TYR A 215 14.96 -7.48 -5.04
C TYR A 215 14.51 -8.51 -6.09
N GLN A 216 13.29 -8.50 -6.58
CA GLN A 216 12.80 -9.49 -7.57
C GLN A 216 13.31 -9.24 -8.99
N ASN A 217 13.96 -8.10 -9.23
CA ASN A 217 14.52 -7.73 -10.53
C ASN A 217 16.04 -7.89 -10.60
N ASP A 218 16.66 -8.45 -9.54
CA ASP A 218 18.11 -8.57 -9.42
C ASP A 218 18.58 -9.98 -9.76
N PHE A 219 19.74 -10.07 -10.42
CA PHE A 219 20.46 -11.33 -10.53
C PHE A 219 20.88 -11.76 -9.13
N ARG A 220 20.53 -12.98 -8.70
CA ARG A 220 20.86 -13.44 -7.36
C ARG A 220 21.95 -14.49 -7.40
N ILE A 221 23.00 -14.23 -6.65
CA ILE A 221 24.17 -15.11 -6.53
C ILE A 221 24.32 -15.63 -5.10
N SER A 222 25.14 -16.63 -4.91
CA SER A 222 25.45 -17.18 -3.60
C SER A 222 26.17 -16.16 -2.70
N ASN A 223 26.02 -16.31 -1.38
CA ASN A 223 26.76 -15.49 -0.41
C ASN A 223 28.29 -15.66 -0.56
N ALA A 224 28.77 -16.86 -0.90
CA ALA A 224 30.18 -17.10 -1.13
C ALA A 224 30.72 -16.35 -2.36
N ASP A 225 29.94 -16.34 -3.48
CA ASP A 225 30.32 -15.58 -4.67
C ASP A 225 30.28 -14.07 -4.39
N GLY A 226 29.26 -13.60 -3.67
CA GLY A 226 29.15 -12.20 -3.28
C GLY A 226 30.32 -11.73 -2.44
N GLN A 227 30.77 -12.54 -1.47
CA GLN A 227 31.95 -12.25 -0.65
C GLN A 227 33.22 -12.17 -1.49
N GLU A 228 33.44 -13.13 -2.40
CA GLU A 228 34.61 -13.16 -3.26
C GLU A 228 34.66 -11.96 -4.21
N ILE A 229 33.52 -11.63 -4.85
CA ILE A 229 33.43 -10.48 -5.75
C ILE A 229 33.64 -9.16 -4.99
N ALA A 230 32.99 -8.99 -3.83
CA ALA A 230 33.17 -7.81 -2.99
C ALA A 230 34.60 -7.62 -2.54
N ALA A 231 35.34 -8.73 -2.27
CA ALA A 231 36.77 -8.68 -1.95
C ALA A 231 37.61 -8.15 -3.11
N LEU A 232 37.28 -8.51 -4.37
CA LEU A 232 37.98 -8.00 -5.57
C LEU A 232 37.63 -6.53 -5.89
N GLN A 233 36.46 -6.07 -5.47
CA GLN A 233 36.00 -4.70 -5.63
C GLN A 233 36.52 -3.75 -4.54
N ARG A 234 37.12 -4.28 -3.51
CA ARG A 234 37.67 -3.51 -2.39
C ARG A 234 39.11 -3.08 -2.69
N PRO A 235 39.48 -1.82 -2.37
CA PRO A 235 40.85 -1.35 -2.46
C PRO A 235 41.83 -2.21 -1.61
N GLU A 236 43.04 -2.49 -2.11
CA GLU A 236 44.04 -3.21 -1.34
C GLU A 236 44.35 -2.51 -0.03
N GLY A 237 44.36 -3.28 1.06
CA GLY A 237 44.64 -2.77 2.41
C GLY A 237 43.49 -2.13 3.14
N SER A 238 42.29 -2.01 2.55
CA SER A 238 41.09 -1.61 3.26
C SER A 238 40.55 -2.74 4.13
N GLU A 239 39.95 -2.39 5.28
CA GLU A 239 39.25 -3.35 6.13
C GLU A 239 37.99 -3.91 5.42
N GLU A 240 37.63 -5.12 5.83
CA GLU A 240 36.39 -5.73 5.33
C GLU A 240 35.19 -4.97 5.86
N ASP A 241 34.39 -4.44 4.95
CA ASP A 241 33.22 -3.65 5.23
C ASP A 241 31.96 -4.22 4.58
N TYR A 242 30.82 -3.90 5.18
CA TYR A 242 29.51 -4.38 4.77
C TYR A 242 28.50 -3.23 4.73
N TYR A 243 27.55 -3.32 3.83
CA TYR A 243 26.46 -2.39 3.79
C TYR A 243 25.59 -2.51 5.06
N SER A 244 25.24 -3.72 5.43
CA SER A 244 24.50 -4.05 6.64
C SER A 244 24.72 -5.51 7.05
N LEU A 245 24.20 -5.88 8.20
CA LEU A 245 24.17 -7.27 8.66
C LEU A 245 22.74 -7.75 8.75
N MET A 246 22.50 -8.98 8.32
CA MET A 246 21.28 -9.72 8.55
C MET A 246 21.45 -10.56 9.82
N VAL A 247 20.79 -10.20 10.90
CA VAL A 247 20.89 -10.86 12.21
C VAL A 247 19.67 -11.73 12.43
N THR A 248 19.86 -13.03 12.60
CA THR A 248 18.76 -13.97 12.92
C THR A 248 18.79 -14.26 14.42
N ALA A 249 17.64 -14.12 15.07
CA ALA A 249 17.49 -14.45 16.48
C ALA A 249 17.29 -15.95 16.69
N LYS A 250 17.77 -16.48 17.82
CA LYS A 250 17.47 -17.85 18.25
C LYS A 250 15.96 -18.05 18.47
N PRO A 251 15.44 -19.26 18.27
CA PRO A 251 14.04 -19.57 18.58
C PRO A 251 13.66 -19.18 20.01
N GLY A 252 12.53 -18.50 20.16
CA GLY A 252 11.98 -18.10 21.47
C GLY A 252 12.59 -16.85 22.10
N VAL A 253 13.52 -16.18 21.41
CA VAL A 253 14.07 -14.88 21.86
C VAL A 253 13.09 -13.77 21.52
N ASP A 254 12.93 -12.81 22.44
CA ASP A 254 12.20 -11.58 22.19
C ASP A 254 13.00 -10.68 21.24
N ILE A 255 12.45 -10.47 20.05
CA ILE A 255 13.09 -9.73 18.96
C ILE A 255 13.30 -8.26 19.32
N GLU A 256 12.32 -7.63 19.98
CA GLU A 256 12.44 -6.22 20.36
C GLU A 256 13.52 -6.01 21.42
N LYS A 257 13.63 -6.93 22.36
CA LYS A 257 14.69 -6.91 23.36
C LYS A 257 16.06 -7.12 22.70
N LEU A 258 16.18 -8.12 21.81
CA LEU A 258 17.42 -8.37 21.08
C LEU A 258 17.85 -7.15 20.23
N LYS A 259 16.90 -6.52 19.58
CA LYS A 259 17.14 -5.27 18.85
C LYS A 259 17.70 -4.19 19.77
N GLN A 260 17.11 -4.00 20.95
CA GLN A 260 17.58 -3.01 21.90
C GLN A 260 19.01 -3.35 22.39
N ASP A 261 19.30 -4.61 22.70
CA ASP A 261 20.62 -5.06 23.09
C ASP A 261 21.66 -4.79 21.97
N ILE A 262 21.26 -4.92 20.69
CA ILE A 262 22.13 -4.57 19.54
C ILE A 262 22.37 -3.05 19.51
N LEU A 263 21.32 -2.24 19.63
CA LEU A 263 21.43 -0.78 19.61
C LEU A 263 22.31 -0.27 20.76
N ASP A 264 22.17 -0.83 21.96
CA ASP A 264 22.97 -0.46 23.14
C ASP A 264 24.43 -0.91 23.02
N SER A 265 24.72 -1.86 22.14
CA SER A 265 26.08 -2.37 21.95
C SER A 265 26.99 -1.46 21.13
N GLY A 266 26.46 -0.50 20.36
CA GLY A 266 27.25 0.41 19.51
C GLY A 266 26.41 1.44 18.78
N SER A 267 27.05 2.19 17.87
CA SER A 267 26.37 3.16 17.01
C SER A 267 25.74 2.45 15.81
N TYR A 268 24.62 1.79 16.03
CA TYR A 268 23.91 1.02 15.01
C TYR A 268 22.49 1.53 14.81
N GLU A 269 21.94 1.26 13.66
CA GLU A 269 20.52 1.30 13.37
C GLU A 269 20.04 -0.13 13.14
N ALA A 270 18.92 -0.48 13.70
CA ALA A 270 18.36 -1.82 13.59
C ALA A 270 16.89 -1.74 13.26
N MET A 271 16.48 -2.47 12.24
CA MET A 271 15.09 -2.55 11.79
C MET A 271 14.64 -3.99 11.80
N THR A 272 13.59 -4.29 12.53
CA THR A 272 12.94 -5.61 12.48
C THR A 272 12.07 -5.73 11.24
N PHE A 273 11.81 -6.95 10.81
CA PHE A 273 10.89 -7.21 9.71
C PHE A 273 9.47 -6.71 10.00
N ALA A 274 9.04 -6.78 11.25
CA ALA A 274 7.75 -6.24 11.70
C ALA A 274 7.69 -4.71 11.58
N GLU A 275 8.78 -4.01 11.86
CA GLU A 275 8.85 -2.55 11.70
C GLU A 275 8.86 -2.14 10.23
N MET A 276 9.61 -2.85 9.38
CA MET A 276 9.58 -2.61 7.93
C MET A 276 8.16 -2.75 7.38
N ARG A 277 7.45 -3.84 7.76
CA ARG A 277 6.04 -4.03 7.44
C ARG A 277 5.19 -2.86 7.95
N THR A 278 5.40 -2.44 9.20
CA THR A 278 4.65 -1.33 9.80
C THR A 278 4.87 -0.02 9.07
N SER A 279 6.11 0.27 8.66
CA SER A 279 6.45 1.50 7.91
C SER A 279 5.75 1.54 6.55
N VAL A 280 5.73 0.43 5.81
CA VAL A 280 4.99 0.36 4.54
C VAL A 280 3.48 0.46 4.78
N MET A 281 2.96 -0.19 5.82
CA MET A 281 1.55 -0.05 6.22
C MET A 281 1.17 1.38 6.60
N GLN A 282 2.05 2.13 7.24
CA GLN A 282 1.81 3.54 7.55
C GLN A 282 1.64 4.36 6.26
N MET A 283 2.44 4.10 5.24
CA MET A 283 2.31 4.77 3.94
C MET A 283 0.96 4.49 3.28
N VAL A 284 0.52 3.22 3.27
CA VAL A 284 -0.83 2.83 2.79
C VAL A 284 -1.92 3.53 3.60
N ASN A 285 -1.78 3.57 4.92
CA ASN A 285 -2.75 4.21 5.80
C ASN A 285 -2.83 5.73 5.58
N ILE A 286 -1.71 6.41 5.35
CA ILE A 286 -1.69 7.86 5.06
C ILE A 286 -2.50 8.16 3.80
N VAL A 287 -2.27 7.40 2.72
CA VAL A 287 -3.02 7.56 1.47
C VAL A 287 -4.51 7.25 1.70
N GLN A 288 -4.82 6.15 2.37
CA GLN A 288 -6.19 5.75 2.69
C GLN A 288 -6.92 6.83 3.49
N TYR A 289 -6.33 7.33 4.59
CA TYR A 289 -6.96 8.36 5.42
C TYR A 289 -7.06 9.69 4.72
N GLY A 290 -6.10 10.04 3.85
CA GLY A 290 -6.19 11.22 3.00
C GLY A 290 -7.43 11.16 2.08
N LEU A 291 -7.61 10.05 1.37
CA LEU A 291 -8.78 9.84 0.51
C LEU A 291 -10.10 9.81 1.31
N MET A 292 -10.11 9.16 2.49
CA MET A 292 -11.26 9.17 3.38
C MET A 292 -11.61 10.58 3.86
N GLY A 293 -10.61 11.42 4.12
CA GLY A 293 -10.79 12.82 4.48
C GLY A 293 -11.52 13.60 3.38
N PHE A 294 -11.15 13.44 2.12
CA PHE A 294 -11.86 14.04 0.98
C PHE A 294 -13.30 13.53 0.87
N GLY A 295 -13.51 12.22 1.04
CA GLY A 295 -14.85 11.64 1.06
C GLY A 295 -15.72 12.21 2.19
N LEU A 296 -15.14 12.40 3.38
CA LEU A 296 -15.83 13.02 4.51
C LEU A 296 -16.21 14.47 4.24
N LEU A 297 -15.31 15.26 3.63
CA LEU A 297 -15.62 16.63 3.21
C LEU A 297 -16.79 16.66 2.20
N ALA A 298 -16.82 15.74 1.24
CA ALA A 298 -17.91 15.61 0.29
C ALA A 298 -19.24 15.26 0.99
N ILE A 299 -19.22 14.39 2.01
CA ILE A 299 -20.39 14.07 2.81
C ILE A 299 -20.86 15.29 3.60
N ILE A 300 -19.97 16.06 4.21
CA ILE A 300 -20.32 17.30 4.93
C ILE A 300 -20.98 18.30 3.98
N ALA A 301 -20.44 18.50 2.79
CA ALA A 301 -21.06 19.34 1.77
C ALA A 301 -22.47 18.83 1.38
N SER A 302 -22.63 17.50 1.26
CA SER A 302 -23.90 16.86 0.95
C SER A 302 -24.94 17.04 2.05
N VAL A 303 -24.54 17.10 3.34
CA VAL A 303 -25.42 17.40 4.47
C VAL A 303 -26.10 18.75 4.27
N PHE A 304 -25.35 19.79 3.91
CA PHE A 304 -25.92 21.09 3.60
C PHE A 304 -26.84 21.03 2.39
N GLY A 305 -26.49 20.25 1.37
CA GLY A 305 -27.34 19.98 0.21
C GLY A 305 -28.68 19.35 0.59
N ILE A 306 -28.67 18.33 1.49
CA ILE A 306 -29.90 17.69 1.99
C ILE A 306 -30.77 18.71 2.75
N ILE A 307 -30.17 19.47 3.67
CA ILE A 307 -30.90 20.47 4.47
C ILE A 307 -31.59 21.48 3.56
N ASN A 308 -30.85 22.04 2.60
CA ASN A 308 -31.38 23.03 1.66
C ASN A 308 -32.49 22.43 0.78
N THR A 309 -32.26 21.25 0.21
CA THR A 309 -33.22 20.54 -0.65
C THR A 309 -34.51 20.22 0.09
N GLN A 310 -34.39 19.71 1.32
CA GLN A 310 -35.56 19.42 2.15
C GLN A 310 -36.31 20.69 2.57
N TYR A 311 -35.57 21.78 2.83
CA TYR A 311 -36.19 23.05 3.20
C TYR A 311 -37.03 23.62 2.07
N ILE A 312 -36.49 23.63 0.84
CA ILE A 312 -37.23 24.05 -0.35
C ILE A 312 -38.43 23.12 -0.60
N SER A 313 -38.27 21.80 -0.43
CA SER A 313 -39.38 20.85 -0.57
C SER A 313 -40.53 21.11 0.41
N VAL A 314 -40.24 21.53 1.64
CA VAL A 314 -41.26 21.91 2.62
C VAL A 314 -41.99 23.17 2.15
N LEU A 315 -41.31 24.19 1.65
CA LEU A 315 -41.89 25.42 1.17
C LEU A 315 -42.81 25.18 -0.06
N GLU A 316 -42.33 24.43 -1.05
CA GLU A 316 -43.11 24.11 -2.26
C GLU A 316 -44.37 23.28 -1.97
N ARG A 317 -44.39 22.52 -0.88
CA ARG A 317 -45.52 21.63 -0.51
C ARG A 317 -46.32 22.13 0.70
N THR A 318 -46.19 23.41 1.06
CA THR A 318 -46.83 23.99 2.26
C THR A 318 -48.33 23.75 2.27
N GLN A 319 -49.05 24.00 1.15
CA GLN A 319 -50.47 23.73 1.03
C GLN A 319 -50.82 22.25 1.18
N GLN A 320 -50.05 21.35 0.58
CA GLN A 320 -50.25 19.89 0.71
C GLN A 320 -50.09 19.43 2.16
N ILE A 321 -49.09 19.98 2.87
CA ILE A 321 -48.87 19.70 4.30
C ILE A 321 -50.02 20.23 5.13
N GLY A 322 -50.50 21.44 4.84
CA GLY A 322 -51.66 22.04 5.49
C GLY A 322 -52.93 21.19 5.32
N LEU A 323 -53.21 20.74 4.09
CA LEU A 323 -54.33 19.86 3.77
C LEU A 323 -54.23 18.51 4.51
N MET A 324 -53.06 17.88 4.51
CA MET A 324 -52.84 16.62 5.24
C MET A 324 -53.10 16.77 6.73
N LYS A 325 -52.72 17.90 7.34
CA LYS A 325 -52.94 18.18 8.75
C LYS A 325 -54.41 18.51 9.05
N ALA A 326 -55.08 19.23 8.16
CA ALA A 326 -56.52 19.49 8.25
C ALA A 326 -57.35 18.20 8.17
N LEU A 327 -56.89 17.21 7.37
CA LEU A 327 -57.47 15.86 7.28
C LEU A 327 -57.08 14.93 8.45
N GLY A 328 -56.43 15.45 9.51
CA GLY A 328 -56.10 14.71 10.73
C GLY A 328 -54.72 14.04 10.80
N MET A 329 -53.79 14.35 9.90
CA MET A 329 -52.44 13.84 9.99
C MET A 329 -51.72 14.45 11.20
N ARG A 330 -51.10 13.58 12.05
CA ARG A 330 -50.41 14.03 13.27
C ARG A 330 -49.07 14.71 12.91
N ARG A 331 -48.68 15.72 13.70
CA ARG A 331 -47.36 16.41 13.54
C ARG A 331 -46.18 15.43 13.46
N ARG A 332 -46.22 14.34 14.25
CA ARG A 332 -45.17 13.30 14.25
C ARG A 332 -45.08 12.56 12.91
N ASP A 333 -46.22 12.34 12.24
CA ASP A 333 -46.24 11.58 10.99
C ASP A 333 -45.74 12.45 9.81
N VAL A 334 -46.04 13.77 9.83
CA VAL A 334 -45.41 14.72 8.90
C VAL A 334 -43.91 14.74 9.06
N GLY A 335 -43.39 14.86 10.30
CA GLY A 335 -41.97 14.84 10.56
C GLY A 335 -41.31 13.53 10.13
N ARG A 336 -41.97 12.37 10.33
CA ARG A 336 -41.46 11.06 9.88
C ARG A 336 -41.39 10.95 8.36
N LEU A 337 -42.36 11.53 7.65
CA LEU A 337 -42.38 11.53 6.18
C LEU A 337 -41.11 12.20 5.61
N PHE A 338 -40.77 13.40 6.07
CA PHE A 338 -39.57 14.11 5.59
C PHE A 338 -38.26 13.45 6.02
N LYS A 339 -38.19 12.84 7.22
CA LYS A 339 -37.03 12.04 7.65
C LYS A 339 -36.84 10.82 6.77
N LEU A 340 -37.90 10.14 6.36
CA LEU A 340 -37.84 9.01 5.46
C LEU A 340 -37.47 9.41 4.02
N GLU A 341 -37.89 10.61 3.57
CA GLU A 341 -37.39 11.16 2.30
C GLU A 341 -35.89 11.38 2.35
N ALA A 342 -35.35 11.95 3.43
CA ALA A 342 -33.92 12.10 3.62
C ALA A 342 -33.21 10.75 3.69
N ALA A 343 -33.76 9.75 4.40
CA ALA A 343 -33.20 8.38 4.46
C ALA A 343 -33.10 7.73 3.08
N TRP A 344 -34.12 7.91 2.23
CA TRP A 344 -34.07 7.42 0.85
C TRP A 344 -32.96 8.09 0.03
N ILE A 345 -32.78 9.42 0.19
CA ILE A 345 -31.66 10.13 -0.49
C ILE A 345 -30.32 9.58 -0.05
N GLY A 346 -30.14 9.36 1.26
CA GLY A 346 -28.91 8.75 1.81
C GLY A 346 -28.68 7.32 1.32
N LEU A 347 -29.73 6.50 1.28
CA LEU A 347 -29.68 5.13 0.76
C LEU A 347 -29.29 5.10 -0.72
N ILE A 348 -29.97 5.88 -1.55
CA ILE A 348 -29.72 5.92 -3.00
C ILE A 348 -28.29 6.40 -3.26
N GLY A 349 -27.86 7.50 -2.62
CA GLY A 349 -26.52 8.03 -2.78
C GLY A 349 -25.46 7.05 -2.29
N GLY A 350 -25.65 6.46 -1.09
CA GLY A 350 -24.74 5.48 -0.53
C GLY A 350 -24.56 4.25 -1.43
N VAL A 351 -25.68 3.68 -1.92
CA VAL A 351 -25.65 2.50 -2.80
C VAL A 351 -25.01 2.82 -4.15
N ILE A 352 -25.34 3.98 -4.75
CA ILE A 352 -24.72 4.40 -6.02
C ILE A 352 -23.20 4.52 -5.84
N GLY A 353 -22.74 5.16 -4.76
CA GLY A 353 -21.31 5.32 -4.50
C GLY A 353 -20.57 3.98 -4.34
N VAL A 354 -21.14 3.05 -3.56
CA VAL A 354 -20.58 1.70 -3.38
C VAL A 354 -20.55 0.90 -4.67
N ILE A 355 -21.63 0.97 -5.48
CA ILE A 355 -21.69 0.30 -6.78
C ILE A 355 -20.62 0.86 -7.73
N LEU A 356 -20.46 2.18 -7.80
CA LEU A 356 -19.41 2.80 -8.61
C LEU A 356 -18.02 2.39 -8.14
N ALA A 357 -17.77 2.34 -6.83
CA ALA A 357 -16.50 1.85 -6.29
C ALA A 357 -16.24 0.39 -6.67
N TRP A 358 -17.28 -0.45 -6.60
CA TRP A 358 -17.18 -1.84 -7.04
C TRP A 358 -16.84 -1.95 -8.52
N PHE A 359 -17.44 -1.16 -9.41
CA PHE A 359 -17.06 -1.13 -10.81
C PHE A 359 -15.59 -0.78 -11.03
N VAL A 360 -15.03 0.13 -10.22
CA VAL A 360 -13.59 0.46 -10.28
C VAL A 360 -12.74 -0.74 -9.84
N THR A 361 -13.18 -1.54 -8.88
CA THR A 361 -12.43 -2.75 -8.48
C THR A 361 -12.37 -3.81 -9.59
N LEU A 362 -13.29 -3.82 -10.54
CA LEU A 362 -13.22 -4.69 -11.72
C LEU A 362 -12.05 -4.32 -12.66
N ALA A 363 -11.50 -3.13 -12.50
CA ALA A 363 -10.30 -2.71 -13.24
C ALA A 363 -8.98 -3.24 -12.63
N ASN A 364 -9.01 -3.99 -11.52
CA ASN A 364 -7.82 -4.60 -10.90
C ASN A 364 -6.87 -5.26 -11.92
N PRO A 365 -7.33 -6.10 -12.87
CA PRO A 365 -6.42 -6.74 -13.84
C PRO A 365 -5.72 -5.73 -14.75
N ILE A 366 -6.41 -4.64 -15.10
CA ILE A 366 -5.85 -3.56 -15.94
C ILE A 366 -4.82 -2.78 -15.14
N ILE A 367 -5.14 -2.43 -13.88
CA ILE A 367 -4.25 -1.72 -12.98
C ILE A 367 -3.00 -2.56 -12.72
N ALA A 368 -3.15 -3.84 -12.35
CA ALA A 368 -2.05 -4.75 -12.10
C ALA A 368 -1.12 -4.85 -13.33
N LYS A 369 -1.68 -5.02 -14.52
CA LYS A 369 -0.90 -5.06 -15.77
C LYS A 369 -0.16 -3.74 -16.06
N THR A 370 -0.77 -2.58 -15.77
CA THR A 370 -0.16 -1.27 -16.05
C THR A 370 1.04 -0.96 -15.16
N ILE A 371 1.03 -1.49 -13.92
CA ILE A 371 2.12 -1.34 -12.95
C ILE A 371 2.96 -2.61 -12.83
N GLU A 372 2.88 -3.49 -13.84
CA GLU A 372 3.67 -4.72 -13.95
C GLU A 372 3.58 -5.64 -12.73
N LEU A 373 2.36 -5.83 -12.19
CA LEU A 373 2.10 -6.79 -11.12
C LEU A 373 1.58 -8.10 -11.68
N GLU A 374 1.77 -9.17 -10.90
CA GLU A 374 1.27 -10.51 -11.22
C GLU A 374 -0.23 -10.51 -11.51
N GLN A 375 -0.63 -11.31 -12.52
CA GLN A 375 -2.03 -11.51 -12.85
C GLN A 375 -2.77 -12.15 -11.67
N GLY A 376 -3.80 -11.48 -11.18
CA GLY A 376 -4.56 -11.91 -10.01
C GLY A 376 -4.32 -11.07 -8.76
N THR A 377 -3.39 -10.12 -8.78
CA THR A 377 -3.17 -9.19 -7.66
C THR A 377 -4.38 -8.29 -7.46
N GLU A 378 -5.01 -8.36 -6.29
CA GLU A 378 -6.14 -7.52 -5.92
C GLU A 378 -5.69 -6.29 -5.12
N LEU A 379 -5.33 -5.21 -5.83
CA LEU A 379 -4.98 -3.92 -5.19
C LEU A 379 -6.19 -3.16 -4.63
N LEU A 380 -7.37 -3.46 -5.13
CA LEU A 380 -8.64 -2.89 -4.68
C LEU A 380 -9.53 -4.05 -4.20
N LYS A 381 -9.59 -4.27 -2.91
CA LYS A 381 -10.37 -5.36 -2.30
C LYS A 381 -11.58 -4.82 -1.56
N MET A 382 -12.79 -5.14 -2.06
CA MET A 382 -14.03 -4.72 -1.43
C MET A 382 -14.32 -5.53 -0.16
N ASP A 383 -14.59 -4.83 0.93
CA ASP A 383 -15.18 -5.40 2.14
C ASP A 383 -16.68 -5.05 2.17
N TRP A 384 -17.52 -6.04 1.88
CA TRP A 384 -18.96 -5.85 1.79
C TRP A 384 -19.60 -5.50 3.13
N LEU A 385 -19.04 -5.97 4.25
CA LEU A 385 -19.52 -5.64 5.58
C LEU A 385 -19.28 -4.17 5.89
N MET A 386 -18.06 -3.68 5.68
CA MET A 386 -17.71 -2.26 5.89
C MET A 386 -18.47 -1.33 4.95
N ASN A 387 -18.67 -1.72 3.69
CA ASN A 387 -19.50 -0.95 2.76
C ASN A 387 -20.98 -0.93 3.17
N GLY A 388 -21.49 -2.01 3.75
CA GLY A 388 -22.82 -2.03 4.37
C GLY A 388 -22.92 -1.05 5.54
N VAL A 389 -21.92 -1.02 6.42
CA VAL A 389 -21.83 -0.05 7.53
C VAL A 389 -21.77 1.38 7.01
N LEU A 390 -20.99 1.63 5.93
CA LEU A 390 -20.92 2.94 5.28
C LEU A 390 -22.32 3.40 4.82
N VAL A 391 -23.05 2.56 4.08
CA VAL A 391 -24.41 2.90 3.60
C VAL A 391 -25.37 3.20 4.75
N VAL A 392 -25.34 2.37 5.82
CA VAL A 392 -26.16 2.60 7.02
C VAL A 392 -25.80 3.93 7.68
N SER A 393 -24.51 4.24 7.80
CA SER A 393 -24.04 5.51 8.36
C SER A 393 -24.52 6.71 7.54
N LEU A 394 -24.49 6.61 6.21
CA LEU A 394 -25.00 7.65 5.30
C LEU A 394 -26.51 7.85 5.44
N ILE A 395 -27.28 6.77 5.63
CA ILE A 395 -28.72 6.87 5.92
C ILE A 395 -28.94 7.63 7.23
N LEU A 396 -28.17 7.31 8.28
CA LEU A 396 -28.28 8.00 9.58
C LEU A 396 -27.93 9.47 9.46
N ILE A 397 -26.83 9.82 8.78
CA ILE A 397 -26.42 11.20 8.53
C ILE A 397 -27.50 11.95 7.75
N ALA A 398 -28.08 11.34 6.72
CA ALA A 398 -29.16 11.94 5.94
C ALA A 398 -30.42 12.19 6.79
N VAL A 399 -30.80 11.24 7.65
CA VAL A 399 -31.93 11.40 8.59
C VAL A 399 -31.70 12.53 9.59
N LEU A 400 -30.46 12.63 10.12
CA LEU A 400 -30.04 13.71 11.01
C LEU A 400 -30.11 15.07 10.29
N SER A 401 -29.61 15.15 9.06
CA SER A 401 -29.63 16.34 8.21
C SER A 401 -31.08 16.78 7.93
N GLY A 402 -31.99 15.83 7.65
CA GLY A 402 -33.40 16.07 7.43
C GLY A 402 -34.20 16.43 8.70
N HIS A 403 -33.60 16.36 9.88
CA HIS A 403 -34.31 16.61 11.14
C HIS A 403 -34.81 18.07 11.28
N PHE A 404 -33.98 19.05 10.94
CA PHE A 404 -34.36 20.47 11.04
C PHE A 404 -35.51 20.83 10.11
N PRO A 405 -35.44 20.56 8.78
CA PRO A 405 -36.55 20.84 7.88
C PRO A 405 -37.80 20.04 8.22
N SER A 406 -37.69 18.78 8.63
CA SER A 406 -38.82 17.95 9.03
C SER A 406 -39.58 18.52 10.25
N ARG A 407 -38.84 19.09 11.23
CA ARG A 407 -39.41 19.73 12.41
C ARG A 407 -40.17 21.01 12.05
N LYS A 408 -39.65 21.79 11.06
CA LYS A 408 -40.35 22.99 10.55
C LYS A 408 -41.66 22.61 9.84
N ALA A 409 -41.62 21.59 8.95
CA ALA A 409 -42.82 21.06 8.29
C ALA A 409 -43.86 20.57 9.29
N ALA A 410 -43.46 19.87 10.35
CA ALA A 410 -44.37 19.38 11.40
C ALA A 410 -45.03 20.50 12.19
N LYS A 411 -44.40 21.68 12.32
CA LYS A 411 -44.91 22.83 13.07
C LYS A 411 -45.81 23.77 12.25
N LEU A 412 -45.89 23.65 10.93
CA LEU A 412 -46.74 24.48 10.07
C LEU A 412 -48.19 24.51 10.59
N ASP A 413 -48.79 25.69 10.64
CA ASP A 413 -50.21 25.84 10.96
C ASP A 413 -51.07 25.49 9.72
N PRO A 414 -52.10 24.61 9.85
CA PRO A 414 -52.93 24.23 8.72
C PRO A 414 -53.69 25.41 8.10
N ILE A 415 -54.13 26.38 8.93
CA ILE A 415 -54.90 27.52 8.47
C ILE A 415 -54.02 28.47 7.66
N GLU A 416 -52.85 28.81 8.18
CA GLU A 416 -51.89 29.65 7.47
C GLU A 416 -51.39 28.98 6.20
N ALA A 417 -51.10 27.66 6.25
CA ALA A 417 -50.60 26.90 5.11
C ALA A 417 -51.62 26.80 3.95
N LEU A 418 -52.90 26.86 4.22
CA LEU A 418 -53.96 26.86 3.20
C LEU A 418 -54.28 28.26 2.69
N ARG A 419 -53.88 29.33 3.43
CA ARG A 419 -54.13 30.73 3.08
C ARG A 419 -53.04 31.34 2.20
N THR A 420 -51.84 30.73 2.16
CA THR A 420 -50.76 31.20 1.29
C THR A 420 -51.08 30.87 -0.18
N GLU A 421 -51.33 31.92 -0.98
CA GLU A 421 -51.36 31.90 -2.43
C GLU A 421 -49.98 31.77 -3.03
#